data_e2a97d34fdd8e778c0343f7497419d8f
#
_entry.id   e2a97d34fdd8e778c0343f7497419d8f
#
_cell.length_a   1.000
_cell.length_b   1.000
_cell.length_c   1.000
_cell.angle_alpha   90.00
_cell.angle_beta   90.00
_cell.angle_gamma   90.00
#
_symmetry.space_group_name_H-M   'P 1'
#
loop_
_entity.id
_entity.type
_entity.pdbx_description
1 polymer ?
#
loop_
_entity_poly.entity_id
_entity_poly.type
_entity_poly.pdbx_seq_one_letter_code
_entity_poly.pdbx_strand_id
1 'polypeptide(L)'
;MEDATVITDQKDIIRKQDRFYEKLYTSRKTQFNEDHSTTFFNQDYIRRKLTPEEKDSCESNSCAKKCLDALKVMGDGKSPGMGGFTVEFYKFFWNDLSHYLERSVNFSYSIGEMSVTQRSVLIATLPKPNKTKFYLKKLETDVFT
;
A
#
# COMPACT_ATOMS: atom_id res chain seq x y z
N MET A 1 9.57 -12.89 -33.37
CA MET A 1 9.50 -13.75 -32.17
C MET A 1 10.72 -13.38 -31.33
N GLU A 2 10.54 -12.60 -30.30
CA GLU A 2 11.65 -12.30 -29.38
C GLU A 2 11.94 -13.54 -28.55
N ASP A 3 13.18 -13.96 -28.63
CA ASP A 3 13.74 -15.13 -27.93
C ASP A 3 13.57 -14.90 -26.41
N ALA A 4 12.70 -15.66 -25.78
CA ALA A 4 12.43 -15.55 -24.35
C ALA A 4 13.62 -16.15 -23.58
N THR A 5 14.66 -15.35 -23.36
CA THR A 5 15.83 -15.75 -22.56
C THR A 5 15.37 -16.11 -21.15
N VAL A 6 15.47 -17.39 -20.80
CA VAL A 6 15.17 -17.87 -19.45
C VAL A 6 16.30 -17.43 -18.53
N ILE A 7 15.96 -16.64 -17.52
CA ILE A 7 16.92 -16.17 -16.50
C ILE A 7 16.78 -17.08 -15.30
N THR A 8 17.89 -17.66 -14.92
CA THR A 8 18.01 -18.60 -13.78
C THR A 8 18.80 -18.01 -12.63
N ASP A 9 19.62 -17.00 -12.87
CA ASP A 9 20.40 -16.35 -11.82
C ASP A 9 19.50 -15.48 -10.93
N GLN A 10 19.58 -15.71 -9.62
CA GLN A 10 18.75 -15.02 -8.64
C GLN A 10 18.94 -13.49 -8.64
N LYS A 11 20.16 -13.02 -8.83
CA LYS A 11 20.48 -11.58 -8.88
C LYS A 11 19.85 -10.91 -10.09
N ASP A 12 19.86 -11.59 -11.23
CA ASP A 12 19.27 -11.06 -12.45
C ASP A 12 17.74 -11.09 -12.41
N ILE A 13 17.14 -12.08 -11.74
CA ILE A 13 15.71 -12.11 -11.46
C ILE A 13 15.31 -10.91 -10.61
N ILE A 14 16.02 -10.65 -9.50
CA ILE A 14 15.76 -9.52 -8.61
C ILE A 14 15.90 -8.20 -9.38
N ARG A 15 17.00 -7.99 -10.13
CA ARG A 15 17.20 -6.77 -10.90
C ARG A 15 16.09 -6.51 -11.93
N LYS A 16 15.55 -7.55 -12.55
CA LYS A 16 14.41 -7.40 -13.48
C LYS A 16 13.12 -7.05 -12.75
N GLN A 17 12.89 -7.63 -11.59
CA GLN A 17 11.74 -7.28 -10.74
C GLN A 17 11.83 -5.82 -10.28
N ASP A 18 13.00 -5.39 -9.80
CA ASP A 18 13.23 -3.99 -9.39
C ASP A 18 12.89 -3.02 -10.51
N ARG A 19 13.44 -3.24 -11.71
CA ARG A 19 13.16 -2.39 -12.88
C ARG A 19 11.68 -2.38 -13.29
N PHE A 20 11.01 -3.53 -13.16
CA PHE A 20 9.59 -3.63 -13.46
C PHE A 20 8.77 -2.78 -12.50
N TYR A 21 9.00 -2.94 -11.19
CA TYR A 21 8.27 -2.18 -10.18
C TYR A 21 8.64 -0.71 -10.16
N GLU A 22 9.91 -0.37 -10.38
CA GLU A 22 10.35 1.02 -10.56
C GLU A 22 9.57 1.69 -11.70
N LYS A 23 9.47 1.05 -12.85
CA LYS A 23 8.70 1.57 -13.99
C LYS A 23 7.20 1.65 -13.70
N LEU A 24 6.65 0.66 -13.00
CA LEU A 24 5.23 0.59 -12.64
C LEU A 24 4.83 1.73 -11.70
N TYR A 25 5.65 1.98 -10.68
CA TYR A 25 5.38 3.00 -9.67
C TYR A 25 5.96 4.38 -9.97
N THR A 26 6.76 4.50 -11.02
CA THR A 26 7.19 5.81 -11.50
C THR A 26 6.00 6.56 -12.04
N SER A 27 5.64 7.63 -11.37
CA SER A 27 4.55 8.51 -11.80
C SER A 27 4.85 9.04 -13.20
N ARG A 28 4.07 8.66 -14.18
CA ARG A 28 4.03 9.42 -15.42
C ARG A 28 3.43 10.77 -15.02
N LYS A 29 4.20 11.84 -15.13
CA LYS A 29 3.68 13.21 -15.02
C LYS A 29 2.72 13.46 -16.21
N THR A 30 1.56 12.87 -16.16
CA THR A 30 0.42 13.39 -16.88
C THR A 30 0.09 14.68 -16.15
N GLN A 31 0.15 15.81 -16.86
CA GLN A 31 -0.45 17.03 -16.36
C GLN A 31 -1.89 16.66 -15.99
N PHE A 32 -2.15 16.63 -14.68
CA PHE A 32 -3.50 16.50 -14.17
C PHE A 32 -4.18 17.82 -14.57
N ASN A 33 -4.83 17.83 -15.73
CA ASN A 33 -5.75 18.91 -16.06
C ASN A 33 -6.96 18.74 -15.14
N GLU A 34 -7.43 19.82 -14.56
CA GLU A 34 -8.62 19.86 -13.70
C GLU A 34 -9.85 19.21 -14.37
N ASP A 35 -9.90 19.22 -15.70
CA ASP A 35 -10.93 18.54 -16.49
C ASP A 35 -11.01 17.04 -16.30
N HIS A 36 -9.88 16.36 -16.02
CA HIS A 36 -9.91 14.91 -15.79
C HIS A 36 -10.50 14.55 -14.42
N SER A 37 -10.31 15.40 -13.40
CA SER A 37 -10.88 15.16 -12.08
C SER A 37 -12.41 15.25 -12.12
N THR A 38 -12.97 16.19 -12.86
CA THR A 38 -14.42 16.38 -13.03
C THR A 38 -15.06 15.22 -13.79
N THR A 39 -14.33 14.60 -14.74
CA THR A 39 -14.81 13.43 -15.50
C THR A 39 -14.89 12.18 -14.65
N PHE A 40 -13.90 11.96 -13.76
CA PHE A 40 -13.89 10.79 -12.88
C PHE A 40 -14.78 10.96 -11.64
N PHE A 41 -14.88 12.17 -11.12
CA PHE A 41 -15.69 12.50 -9.93
C PHE A 41 -16.99 13.21 -10.30
N ASN A 42 -17.59 12.85 -11.44
CA ASN A 42 -18.90 13.37 -11.78
C ASN A 42 -19.89 13.07 -10.64
N GLN A 43 -20.55 14.13 -10.14
CA GLN A 43 -21.47 14.05 -9.00
C GLN A 43 -22.62 13.06 -9.24
N ASP A 44 -22.98 12.79 -10.49
CA ASP A 44 -24.02 11.84 -10.85
C ASP A 44 -23.69 10.37 -10.50
N TYR A 45 -22.40 10.05 -10.39
CA TYR A 45 -21.94 8.71 -10.00
C TYR A 45 -21.72 8.56 -8.49
N ILE A 46 -21.68 9.64 -7.73
CA ILE A 46 -21.49 9.62 -6.28
C ILE A 46 -22.86 9.36 -5.62
N ARG A 47 -23.16 8.10 -5.38
CA ARG A 47 -24.45 7.69 -4.78
C ARG A 47 -24.55 8.00 -3.29
N ARG A 48 -23.42 8.13 -2.58
CA ARG A 48 -23.38 8.41 -1.14
C ARG A 48 -22.41 9.54 -0.86
N LYS A 49 -22.87 10.55 -0.15
CA LYS A 49 -22.02 11.62 0.39
C LYS A 49 -21.85 11.39 1.88
N LEU A 50 -20.69 11.77 2.40
CA LEU A 50 -20.42 11.76 3.83
C LEU A 50 -21.31 12.80 4.52
N THR A 51 -21.81 12.47 5.69
CA THR A 51 -22.42 13.45 6.58
C THR A 51 -21.35 14.39 7.14
N PRO A 52 -21.72 15.59 7.65
CA PRO A 52 -20.74 16.47 8.30
C PRO A 52 -19.95 15.77 9.41
N GLU A 53 -20.62 14.94 10.23
CA GLU A 53 -20.00 14.17 11.32
C GLU A 53 -19.02 13.11 10.81
N GLU A 54 -19.38 12.41 9.72
CA GLU A 54 -18.49 11.44 9.07
C GLU A 54 -17.27 12.15 8.49
N LYS A 55 -17.44 13.33 7.88
CA LYS A 55 -16.36 14.17 7.36
C LYS A 55 -15.42 14.60 8.49
N ASP A 56 -15.94 15.19 9.54
CA ASP A 56 -15.15 15.61 10.71
C ASP A 56 -14.39 14.44 11.35
N SER A 57 -15.02 13.25 11.40
CA SER A 57 -14.37 12.04 11.87
C SER A 57 -13.20 11.61 10.99
N CYS A 58 -13.30 11.79 9.67
CA CYS A 58 -12.21 11.46 8.74
C CYS A 58 -11.06 12.49 8.80
N GLU A 59 -11.39 13.77 8.96
CA GLU A 59 -10.42 14.87 8.97
C GLU A 59 -9.80 15.13 10.34
N SER A 60 -10.34 14.57 11.41
CA SER A 60 -9.80 14.74 12.76
C SER A 60 -8.52 13.92 12.99
N ASN A 61 -7.69 14.40 13.92
CA ASN A 61 -6.51 13.67 14.37
C ASN A 61 -6.84 12.23 14.75
N SER A 62 -5.91 11.33 14.49
CA SER A 62 -5.99 9.95 14.94
C SER A 62 -5.87 9.91 16.46
N CYS A 63 -6.72 9.12 17.12
CA CYS A 63 -6.62 8.86 18.54
C CYS A 63 -6.30 7.38 18.78
N ALA A 64 -5.81 7.06 19.96
CA ALA A 64 -5.47 5.68 20.34
C ALA A 64 -6.63 4.70 20.07
N LYS A 65 -7.88 5.13 20.29
CA LYS A 65 -9.05 4.31 19.99
C LYS A 65 -9.18 3.96 18.49
N LYS A 66 -9.03 4.94 17.59
CA LYS A 66 -9.08 4.70 16.14
C LYS A 66 -7.97 3.74 15.70
N CYS A 67 -6.76 3.93 16.23
CA CYS A 67 -5.63 3.04 15.95
C CYS A 67 -5.89 1.61 16.47
N LEU A 68 -6.46 1.47 17.66
CA LEU A 68 -6.82 0.17 18.22
C LEU A 68 -7.90 -0.54 17.39
N ASP A 69 -8.92 0.19 16.98
CA ASP A 69 -10.01 -0.36 16.18
C ASP A 69 -9.48 -0.85 14.81
N ALA A 70 -8.59 -0.08 14.16
CA ALA A 70 -7.91 -0.51 12.96
C ALA A 70 -7.04 -1.75 13.19
N LEU A 71 -6.29 -1.80 14.30
CA LEU A 71 -5.43 -2.94 14.64
C LEU A 71 -6.24 -4.22 14.91
N LYS A 72 -7.42 -4.11 15.52
CA LYS A 72 -8.31 -5.27 15.77
C LYS A 72 -8.85 -5.90 14.49
N VAL A 73 -9.07 -5.11 13.45
CA VAL A 73 -9.57 -5.60 12.15
C VAL A 73 -8.46 -6.29 11.34
N MET A 74 -7.20 -6.00 11.64
CA MET A 74 -6.07 -6.68 11.00
C MET A 74 -6.04 -8.15 11.39
N GLY A 75 -5.93 -9.03 10.38
CA GLY A 75 -5.85 -10.48 10.56
C GLY A 75 -4.53 -10.92 11.18
N ASP A 76 -4.62 -11.86 12.11
CA ASP A 76 -3.47 -12.50 12.73
C ASP A 76 -2.75 -13.47 11.76
N GLY A 77 -1.51 -13.87 12.09
CA GLY A 77 -0.72 -14.81 11.30
C GLY A 77 -0.25 -14.25 9.96
N LYS A 78 -0.23 -12.92 9.77
CA LYS A 78 0.31 -12.28 8.57
C LYS A 78 1.79 -11.99 8.72
N SER A 79 2.50 -12.07 7.60
CA SER A 79 3.92 -11.73 7.56
C SER A 79 4.15 -10.28 7.99
N PRO A 80 5.18 -10.02 8.81
CA PRO A 80 5.52 -8.66 9.19
C PRO A 80 6.07 -7.87 8.00
N GLY A 81 5.96 -6.54 8.08
CA GLY A 81 6.66 -5.63 7.18
C GLY A 81 8.16 -5.56 7.49
N MET A 82 8.84 -4.55 6.95
CA MET A 82 10.30 -4.36 7.11
C MET A 82 10.75 -4.22 8.57
N GLY A 83 9.88 -3.75 9.46
CA GLY A 83 10.18 -3.63 10.89
C GLY A 83 10.24 -4.96 11.65
N GLY A 84 9.82 -6.07 11.05
CA GLY A 84 9.86 -7.40 11.65
C GLY A 84 8.81 -7.68 12.74
N PHE A 85 7.97 -6.68 13.08
CA PHE A 85 6.92 -6.85 14.08
C PHE A 85 5.60 -7.25 13.43
N THR A 86 4.96 -8.26 14.00
CA THR A 86 3.66 -8.75 13.54
C THR A 86 2.50 -7.94 14.15
N VAL A 87 1.29 -8.16 13.65
CA VAL A 87 0.08 -7.54 14.19
C VAL A 87 -0.14 -7.93 15.65
N GLU A 88 0.13 -9.20 15.98
CA GLU A 88 0.00 -9.74 17.34
C GLU A 88 0.93 -9.04 18.32
N PHE A 89 2.15 -8.69 17.90
CA PHE A 89 3.07 -7.91 18.72
C PHE A 89 2.44 -6.57 19.11
N TYR A 90 1.88 -5.84 18.16
CA TYR A 90 1.22 -4.56 18.46
C TYR A 90 -0.05 -4.72 19.30
N LYS A 91 -0.81 -5.79 19.09
CA LYS A 91 -1.99 -6.10 19.93
C LYS A 91 -1.59 -6.40 21.37
N PHE A 92 -0.52 -7.18 21.56
CA PHE A 92 -0.03 -7.57 22.89
C PHE A 92 0.53 -6.39 23.66
N PHE A 93 1.36 -5.57 23.04
CA PHE A 93 1.99 -4.42 23.66
C PHE A 93 1.21 -3.11 23.47
N TRP A 94 -0.08 -3.21 23.21
CA TRP A 94 -0.90 -2.04 22.91
C TRP A 94 -0.83 -0.94 23.96
N ASN A 95 -0.90 -1.30 25.24
CA ASN A 95 -0.88 -0.33 26.35
C ASN A 95 0.42 0.48 26.40
N ASP A 96 1.53 -0.13 26.00
CA ASP A 96 2.84 0.51 26.03
C ASP A 96 3.11 1.31 24.75
N LEU A 97 2.59 0.86 23.62
CA LEU A 97 2.93 1.41 22.31
C LEU A 97 1.91 2.42 21.76
N SER A 98 0.68 2.42 22.27
CA SER A 98 -0.42 3.20 21.70
C SER A 98 -0.12 4.69 21.55
N HIS A 99 0.46 5.31 22.56
CA HIS A 99 0.77 6.74 22.53
C HIS A 99 1.89 7.11 21.55
N TYR A 100 2.87 6.22 21.35
CA TYR A 100 3.92 6.43 20.34
C TYR A 100 3.34 6.34 18.94
N LEU A 101 2.47 5.35 18.70
CA LEU A 101 1.82 5.16 17.41
C LEU A 101 0.92 6.37 17.07
N GLU A 102 0.08 6.79 18.02
CA GLU A 102 -0.77 7.97 17.86
C GLU A 102 0.04 9.22 17.53
N ARG A 103 1.11 9.49 18.27
CA ARG A 103 1.99 10.63 18.01
C ARG A 103 2.65 10.55 16.64
N SER A 104 3.14 9.37 16.25
CA SER A 104 3.79 9.16 14.95
C SER A 104 2.83 9.42 13.79
N VAL A 105 1.62 8.91 13.87
CA VAL A 105 0.59 9.09 12.83
C VAL A 105 0.20 10.58 12.75
N ASN A 106 -0.11 11.21 13.88
CA ASN A 106 -0.52 12.62 13.90
C ASN A 106 0.60 13.56 13.46
N PHE A 107 1.85 13.26 13.81
CA PHE A 107 3.00 14.03 13.32
C PHE A 107 3.12 13.93 11.80
N SER A 108 3.05 12.72 11.24
CA SER A 108 3.07 12.53 9.78
C SER A 108 1.94 13.28 9.10
N TYR A 109 0.75 13.25 9.69
CA TYR A 109 -0.41 14.00 9.19
C TYR A 109 -0.18 15.52 9.23
N SER A 110 0.39 16.05 10.32
CA SER A 110 0.62 17.49 10.49
C SER A 110 1.63 18.06 9.50
N ILE A 111 2.65 17.29 9.13
CA ILE A 111 3.68 17.70 8.16
C ILE A 111 3.31 17.33 6.71
N GLY A 112 2.22 16.56 6.50
CA GLY A 112 1.82 16.07 5.18
C GLY A 112 2.76 15.02 4.57
N GLU A 113 3.65 14.43 5.36
CA GLU A 113 4.66 13.49 4.89
C GLU A 113 4.86 12.32 5.87
N MET A 114 4.80 11.09 5.35
CA MET A 114 5.15 9.91 6.12
C MET A 114 6.67 9.70 6.16
N SER A 115 7.17 9.14 7.26
CA SER A 115 8.59 8.76 7.36
C SER A 115 8.98 7.75 6.27
N VAL A 116 10.28 7.65 5.99
CA VAL A 116 10.79 6.69 4.98
C VAL A 116 10.34 5.27 5.27
N THR A 117 10.36 4.84 6.53
CA THR A 117 9.93 3.51 6.95
C THR A 117 8.43 3.29 6.77
N GLN A 118 7.61 4.30 7.01
CA GLN A 118 6.15 4.24 6.80
C GLN A 118 5.78 4.19 5.31
N ARG A 119 6.60 4.78 4.44
CA ARG A 119 6.42 4.74 2.98
C ARG A 119 6.99 3.50 2.32
N SER A 120 7.79 2.72 3.06
CA SER A 120 8.46 1.54 2.51
C SER A 120 7.53 0.33 2.52
N VAL A 121 7.42 -0.33 1.38
CA VAL A 121 6.63 -1.55 1.20
C VAL A 121 7.55 -2.68 0.75
N LEU A 122 7.40 -3.84 1.35
CA LEU A 122 8.07 -5.06 0.90
C LEU A 122 7.16 -5.79 -0.09
N ILE A 123 7.61 -5.89 -1.34
CA ILE A 123 6.89 -6.62 -2.39
C ILE A 123 7.48 -8.03 -2.48
N ALA A 124 6.68 -9.04 -2.11
CA ALA A 124 7.02 -10.44 -2.30
C ALA A 124 6.20 -11.01 -3.46
N THR A 125 6.89 -11.50 -4.49
CA THR A 125 6.24 -12.16 -5.61
C THR A 125 6.04 -13.64 -5.31
N LEU A 126 4.80 -14.12 -5.37
CA LEU A 126 4.45 -15.51 -5.16
C LEU A 126 4.08 -16.17 -6.49
N PRO A 127 4.53 -17.41 -6.74
CA PRO A 127 4.10 -18.16 -7.92
C PRO A 127 2.61 -18.48 -7.83
N LYS A 128 1.88 -18.27 -8.93
CA LYS A 128 0.50 -18.74 -8.99
C LYS A 128 0.46 -20.28 -8.92
N PRO A 129 -0.44 -20.87 -8.12
CA PRO A 129 -0.57 -22.31 -8.05
C PRO A 129 -0.82 -22.89 -9.46
N ASN A 130 -0.18 -24.02 -9.75
CA ASN A 130 -0.25 -24.73 -11.04
C ASN A 130 0.40 -24.04 -12.26
N LYS A 131 1.28 -23.06 -12.07
CA LYS A 131 2.08 -22.47 -13.16
C LYS A 131 3.57 -22.73 -12.93
N THR A 132 4.16 -23.49 -13.86
CA THR A 132 5.55 -23.96 -13.77
C THR A 132 6.61 -22.93 -14.12
N LYS A 133 6.25 -21.75 -14.63
CA LYS A 133 7.24 -20.73 -15.03
C LYS A 133 6.72 -19.33 -14.73
N PHE A 134 7.57 -18.52 -14.10
CA PHE A 134 7.37 -17.09 -13.94
C PHE A 134 7.69 -16.37 -15.25
N TYR A 135 6.68 -15.73 -15.84
CA TYR A 135 6.89 -14.77 -16.92
C TYR A 135 6.52 -13.38 -16.41
N LEU A 136 7.51 -12.48 -16.30
CA LEU A 136 7.28 -11.08 -15.93
C LEU A 136 6.25 -10.39 -16.85
N LYS A 137 6.24 -10.77 -18.14
CA LYS A 137 5.26 -10.25 -19.10
C LYS A 137 3.81 -10.61 -18.78
N LYS A 138 3.58 -11.65 -17.98
CA LYS A 138 2.24 -12.08 -17.56
C LYS A 138 1.77 -11.38 -16.28
N LEU A 139 2.68 -10.79 -15.52
CA LEU A 139 2.37 -9.90 -14.41
C LEU A 139 1.81 -8.55 -14.90
N GLU A 140 2.24 -8.08 -16.07
CA GLU A 140 1.73 -6.83 -16.67
C GLU A 140 0.25 -6.90 -17.06
N THR A 141 -0.25 -8.09 -17.40
CA THR A 141 -1.64 -8.27 -17.83
C THR A 141 -2.61 -8.65 -16.69
N ASP A 142 -2.11 -9.22 -15.60
CA ASP A 142 -2.94 -9.71 -14.51
C ASP A 142 -3.18 -8.67 -13.39
N VAL A 143 -2.55 -7.48 -13.47
CA VAL A 143 -2.74 -6.37 -12.52
C VAL A 143 -3.93 -5.47 -12.91
N PHE A 144 -4.47 -5.62 -14.12
CA PHE A 144 -5.52 -4.76 -14.69
C PHE A 144 -6.80 -5.51 -15.11
N THR A 145 -7.00 -6.74 -14.68
CA THR A 145 -8.27 -7.44 -14.78
C THR A 145 -8.78 -7.80 -13.39
#